data_67549552eb7047bf9dccf77954620e6b
#
_entry.id   67549552eb7047bf9dccf77954620e6b
#
_cell.length_a   1.000
_cell.length_b   1.000
_cell.length_c   1.000
_cell.angle_alpha   90.00
_cell.angle_beta   90.00
_cell.angle_gamma   90.00
#
_symmetry.space_group_name_H-M   'P 1'
#
loop_
_entity.id
_entity.type
_entity.pdbx_description
1 polymer ?
#
loop_
_entity_poly.entity_id
_entity_poly.type
_entity_poly.pdbx_seq_one_letter_code
_entity_poly.pdbx_strand_id
1 'polypeptide(L)'
;MDEDRRREVGLFRYALVREVADPALSKRERGRLVRGLSEREHVGPDGRLVRVARGTLDRWVRAYRHGGFEALVPQPRVVGPRTSGDVLELAFALKRERPERTAAQVRQIMLAAGGPALGLRTLQTHLARAGLNVRADGRSAGKAYGRFEASVRNELWTGDGLHGPTLAGAAARRAVLLAFIDDHSRLLVGWRWGTGEDVFRLEAALRAGLMARGVPGAVLVDRGSAFVSSQLLRVCAVLGVKLVHASPRAATTKGKLERFFRTVRDQFLVEIDDGVELAELNRLFSAWLEVVYHRRVHSETGQAPLERFDAAGAPPLPTPALLREAFLWSVERTVTKTATVSLHGNQYEVDAALVGRKVELVFDPFDLTRIEVRYQHRPFGLAVPLVIGRHTHPQAERELPSPPEPTGIDYLKLLADQRDAEIPGHPIDFASLTQTDGDGDGDGDGDGDGDGDGDGEDRDINEGSDG
;
A
#
# COMPACT_ATOMS: atom_id res chain seq x y z
N MET A 1 -8.74 38.34 -17.15
CA MET A 1 -9.37 39.59 -17.67
C MET A 1 -9.69 39.30 -19.13
N ASP A 2 -10.96 39.36 -19.48
CA ASP A 2 -11.43 39.13 -20.84
C ASP A 2 -10.97 40.27 -21.80
N GLU A 3 -11.23 40.11 -23.06
CA GLU A 3 -10.74 41.03 -24.08
C GLU A 3 -11.43 42.40 -24.01
N ASP A 4 -12.73 42.42 -23.75
CA ASP A 4 -13.53 43.62 -23.59
C ASP A 4 -13.05 44.45 -22.40
N ARG A 5 -12.83 43.79 -21.28
CA ARG A 5 -12.29 44.46 -20.08
C ARG A 5 -10.90 45.01 -20.25
N ARG A 6 -10.05 44.36 -21.06
CA ARG A 6 -8.71 44.88 -21.41
C ARG A 6 -8.82 46.14 -22.27
N ARG A 7 -9.75 46.13 -23.21
CA ARG A 7 -10.02 47.28 -24.08
C ARG A 7 -10.58 48.46 -23.30
N GLU A 8 -11.51 48.26 -22.38
CA GLU A 8 -12.00 49.31 -21.46
C GLU A 8 -10.86 49.96 -20.67
N VAL A 9 -9.94 49.15 -20.12
CA VAL A 9 -8.74 49.67 -19.44
C VAL A 9 -7.85 50.48 -20.42
N GLY A 10 -7.71 50.02 -21.65
CA GLY A 10 -7.01 50.72 -22.70
C GLY A 10 -7.63 52.10 -23.02
N LEU A 11 -8.97 52.15 -23.13
CA LEU A 11 -9.72 53.39 -23.36
C LEU A 11 -9.59 54.37 -22.20
N PHE A 12 -9.67 53.89 -20.95
CA PHE A 12 -9.43 54.71 -19.78
C PHE A 12 -8.05 55.32 -19.78
N ARG A 13 -7.02 54.56 -20.07
CA ARG A 13 -5.62 55.06 -20.19
C ARG A 13 -5.47 56.04 -21.32
N TYR A 14 -6.09 55.77 -22.46
CA TYR A 14 -6.08 56.65 -23.61
C TYR A 14 -6.74 58.01 -23.28
N ALA A 15 -7.92 58.02 -22.66
CA ALA A 15 -8.62 59.23 -22.28
C ALA A 15 -7.74 60.19 -21.42
N LEU A 16 -6.91 59.60 -20.54
CA LEU A 16 -5.99 60.38 -19.68
C LEU A 16 -4.74 60.88 -20.42
N VAL A 17 -4.25 60.12 -21.40
CA VAL A 17 -2.96 60.47 -22.01
C VAL A 17 -3.04 61.15 -23.37
N ARG A 18 -4.21 61.13 -24.04
CA ARG A 18 -4.37 61.64 -25.43
C ARG A 18 -3.91 63.08 -25.59
N GLU A 19 -4.26 63.99 -24.67
CA GLU A 19 -3.86 65.42 -24.71
C GLU A 19 -2.37 65.59 -24.39
N VAL A 20 -1.87 64.81 -23.42
CA VAL A 20 -0.45 64.87 -23.01
C VAL A 20 0.48 64.27 -24.03
N ALA A 21 -0.02 63.39 -24.87
CA ALA A 21 0.75 62.73 -25.90
C ALA A 21 0.93 63.55 -27.20
N ASP A 22 0.27 64.69 -27.30
CA ASP A 22 0.41 65.60 -28.44
C ASP A 22 1.89 65.92 -28.70
N PRO A 23 2.39 65.67 -29.94
CA PRO A 23 3.77 66.01 -30.32
C PRO A 23 4.08 67.49 -30.26
N ALA A 24 3.07 68.38 -30.44
CA ALA A 24 3.25 69.84 -30.45
C ALA A 24 3.56 70.39 -29.09
N LEU A 25 3.29 69.67 -27.99
CA LEU A 25 3.53 70.14 -26.63
C LEU A 25 5.02 70.14 -26.30
N SER A 26 5.49 71.29 -25.74
CA SER A 26 6.81 71.39 -25.14
C SER A 26 6.95 70.49 -23.90
N LYS A 27 8.18 70.13 -23.51
CA LYS A 27 8.45 69.33 -22.32
C LYS A 27 7.86 69.96 -21.02
N ARG A 28 7.82 71.33 -20.95
CA ARG A 28 7.32 72.06 -19.81
C ARG A 28 5.81 72.00 -19.71
N GLU A 29 5.11 72.16 -20.81
CA GLU A 29 3.65 72.04 -20.92
C GLU A 29 3.17 70.65 -20.60
N ARG A 30 3.80 69.66 -21.18
CA ARG A 30 3.52 68.26 -20.86
C ARG A 30 3.69 67.95 -19.39
N GLY A 31 4.79 68.39 -18.79
CA GLY A 31 5.03 68.20 -17.37
C GLY A 31 3.99 68.88 -16.46
N ARG A 32 3.38 69.95 -16.91
CA ARG A 32 2.30 70.64 -16.22
C ARG A 32 0.99 69.85 -16.30
N LEU A 33 0.64 69.37 -17.49
CA LEU A 33 -0.55 68.55 -17.73
C LEU A 33 -0.48 67.24 -16.96
N VAL A 34 0.65 66.52 -16.97
CA VAL A 34 0.83 65.29 -16.20
C VAL A 34 0.67 65.53 -14.69
N ARG A 35 1.19 66.61 -14.15
CA ARG A 35 0.98 66.96 -12.74
C ARG A 35 -0.48 67.19 -12.43
N GLY A 36 -1.16 68.01 -13.21
CA GLY A 36 -2.59 68.29 -13.02
C GLY A 36 -3.46 67.03 -13.09
N LEU A 37 -3.15 66.08 -13.99
CA LEU A 37 -3.83 64.81 -14.08
C LEU A 37 -3.52 63.90 -12.85
N SER A 38 -2.30 63.93 -12.31
CA SER A 38 -1.95 63.11 -11.16
C SER A 38 -2.53 63.61 -9.83
N GLU A 39 -2.93 64.88 -9.79
CA GLU A 39 -3.57 65.51 -8.60
C GLU A 39 -5.07 65.30 -8.52
N ARG A 40 -5.71 64.90 -9.63
CA ARG A 40 -7.15 64.67 -9.73
C ARG A 40 -7.51 63.21 -9.60
N GLU A 41 -8.75 62.98 -9.16
CA GLU A 41 -9.38 61.69 -9.21
C GLU A 41 -10.09 61.49 -10.55
N HIS A 42 -10.01 60.25 -11.07
CA HIS A 42 -10.58 59.85 -12.35
C HIS A 42 -11.51 58.64 -12.16
N VAL A 43 -12.59 58.59 -12.90
CA VAL A 43 -13.46 57.41 -12.86
C VAL A 43 -12.78 56.29 -13.62
N GLY A 44 -12.38 55.24 -12.91
CA GLY A 44 -11.72 54.05 -13.50
C GLY A 44 -12.69 53.16 -14.27
N PRO A 45 -12.17 52.14 -14.97
CA PRO A 45 -13.00 51.24 -15.77
C PRO A 45 -14.02 50.43 -14.98
N ASP A 46 -13.84 50.34 -13.64
CA ASP A 46 -14.75 49.71 -12.67
C ASP A 46 -15.75 50.68 -12.02
N GLY A 47 -15.79 51.94 -12.51
CA GLY A 47 -16.63 52.98 -11.97
C GLY A 47 -16.12 53.61 -10.65
N ARG A 48 -15.00 53.17 -10.12
CA ARG A 48 -14.42 53.71 -8.88
C ARG A 48 -13.52 54.91 -9.18
N LEU A 49 -13.48 55.86 -8.23
CA LEU A 49 -12.54 56.95 -8.30
C LEU A 49 -11.13 56.46 -8.00
N VAL A 50 -10.23 56.72 -8.90
CA VAL A 50 -8.81 56.32 -8.81
C VAL A 50 -7.90 57.52 -9.05
N ARG A 51 -6.84 57.65 -8.28
CA ARG A 51 -5.78 58.60 -8.49
C ARG A 51 -4.60 57.93 -9.16
N VAL A 52 -4.17 58.45 -10.32
CA VAL A 52 -3.10 57.85 -11.12
C VAL A 52 -1.79 58.60 -10.87
N ALA A 53 -0.81 57.85 -10.33
CA ALA A 53 0.51 58.45 -10.02
C ALA A 53 1.20 59.00 -11.30
N ARG A 54 1.90 60.12 -11.16
CA ARG A 54 2.65 60.76 -12.24
C ARG A 54 3.51 59.80 -13.06
N GLY A 55 4.32 58.95 -12.40
CA GLY A 55 5.18 57.98 -13.10
C GLY A 55 4.40 56.95 -13.92
N THR A 56 3.15 56.69 -13.56
CA THR A 56 2.25 55.82 -14.33
C THR A 56 1.75 56.53 -15.59
N LEU A 57 1.34 57.79 -15.48
CA LEU A 57 0.96 58.63 -16.59
C LEU A 57 2.14 58.79 -17.61
N ASP A 58 3.33 59.13 -17.12
CA ASP A 58 4.52 59.25 -17.97
C ASP A 58 4.85 57.95 -18.69
N ARG A 59 4.66 56.81 -18.08
CA ARG A 59 4.84 55.50 -18.72
C ARG A 59 3.78 55.26 -19.80
N TRP A 60 2.51 55.59 -19.54
CA TRP A 60 1.43 55.45 -20.54
C TRP A 60 1.63 56.40 -21.71
N VAL A 61 2.06 57.64 -21.50
CA VAL A 61 2.38 58.60 -22.57
C VAL A 61 3.50 58.05 -23.48
N ARG A 62 4.54 57.48 -22.85
CA ARG A 62 5.63 56.85 -23.62
C ARG A 62 5.14 55.62 -24.41
N ALA A 63 4.35 54.75 -23.78
CA ALA A 63 3.78 53.59 -24.43
C ALA A 63 2.90 53.99 -25.62
N TYR A 64 1.99 54.96 -25.45
CA TYR A 64 1.12 55.46 -26.53
C TYR A 64 1.91 56.08 -27.68
N ARG A 65 2.96 56.86 -27.41
CA ARG A 65 3.83 57.47 -28.45
C ARG A 65 4.61 56.43 -29.24
N HIS A 66 4.92 55.30 -28.62
CA HIS A 66 5.72 54.26 -29.27
C HIS A 66 4.86 53.25 -30.05
N GLY A 67 3.71 52.87 -29.54
CA GLY A 67 2.88 51.80 -30.10
C GLY A 67 1.41 52.12 -30.22
N GLY A 68 1.02 53.41 -30.13
CA GLY A 68 -0.40 53.82 -30.28
C GLY A 68 -1.30 53.27 -29.18
N PHE A 69 -2.60 53.16 -29.49
CA PHE A 69 -3.64 52.72 -28.59
C PHE A 69 -3.39 51.29 -28.08
N GLU A 70 -2.93 50.41 -28.95
CA GLU A 70 -2.72 49.00 -28.60
C GLU A 70 -1.65 48.82 -27.50
N ALA A 71 -0.68 49.73 -27.42
CA ALA A 71 0.30 49.72 -26.34
C ALA A 71 -0.27 50.12 -24.94
N LEU A 72 -1.45 50.70 -24.92
CA LEU A 72 -2.20 51.00 -23.67
C LEU A 72 -3.09 49.88 -23.22
N VAL A 73 -3.41 48.92 -24.11
CA VAL A 73 -4.23 47.75 -23.76
C VAL A 73 -3.39 46.75 -22.94
N PRO A 74 -3.81 46.37 -21.75
CA PRO A 74 -3.05 45.40 -20.93
C PRO A 74 -2.92 44.08 -21.68
N GLN A 75 -1.70 43.65 -21.92
CA GLN A 75 -1.45 42.33 -22.48
C GLN A 75 -1.63 41.23 -21.40
N PRO A 76 -2.20 40.07 -21.73
CA PRO A 76 -2.26 38.95 -20.81
C PRO A 76 -0.84 38.57 -20.39
N ARG A 77 -0.62 38.46 -19.08
CA ARG A 77 0.66 37.98 -18.60
C ARG A 77 0.79 36.51 -18.93
N VAL A 78 1.58 36.18 -19.93
CA VAL A 78 1.94 34.79 -20.23
C VAL A 78 2.88 34.32 -19.13
N VAL A 79 2.32 33.67 -18.14
CA VAL A 79 3.11 32.95 -17.11
C VAL A 79 3.42 31.59 -17.72
N GLY A 80 4.65 31.35 -18.10
CA GLY A 80 5.11 30.05 -18.57
C GLY A 80 4.80 28.96 -17.54
N PRO A 81 4.62 27.70 -17.94
CA PRO A 81 4.36 26.60 -17.04
C PRO A 81 5.49 26.50 -16.01
N ARG A 82 5.14 26.59 -14.73
CA ARG A 82 6.10 26.46 -13.62
C ARG A 82 6.60 25.03 -13.41
N THR A 83 5.93 24.06 -14.02
CA THR A 83 6.25 22.64 -13.91
C THR A 83 6.74 22.16 -15.28
N SER A 84 7.87 21.47 -15.30
CA SER A 84 8.42 20.86 -16.53
C SER A 84 7.43 19.89 -17.16
N GLY A 85 7.37 19.87 -18.50
CA GLY A 85 6.53 18.93 -19.25
C GLY A 85 6.85 17.48 -18.93
N ASP A 86 8.12 17.13 -18.88
CA ASP A 86 8.59 15.76 -18.60
C ASP A 86 8.11 15.22 -17.26
N VAL A 87 8.10 16.09 -16.24
CA VAL A 87 7.60 15.76 -14.90
C VAL A 87 6.10 15.48 -14.90
N LEU A 88 5.34 16.23 -15.68
CA LEU A 88 3.90 16.01 -15.83
C LEU A 88 3.61 14.76 -16.65
N GLU A 89 4.39 14.49 -17.70
CA GLU A 89 4.24 13.26 -18.50
C GLU A 89 4.50 12.02 -17.66
N LEU A 90 5.54 12.01 -16.82
CA LEU A 90 5.77 10.93 -15.86
C LEU A 90 4.58 10.74 -14.92
N ALA A 91 4.04 11.84 -14.38
CA ALA A 91 2.88 11.78 -13.50
C ALA A 91 1.63 11.22 -14.22
N PHE A 92 1.43 11.61 -15.48
CA PHE A 92 0.32 11.12 -16.31
C PHE A 92 0.51 9.64 -16.70
N ALA A 93 1.74 9.23 -17.01
CA ALA A 93 2.07 7.85 -17.31
C ALA A 93 1.78 6.94 -16.08
N LEU A 94 2.26 7.32 -14.90
CA LEU A 94 1.98 6.61 -13.65
C LEU A 94 0.47 6.50 -13.35
N LYS A 95 -0.30 7.55 -13.67
CA LYS A 95 -1.75 7.54 -13.46
C LYS A 95 -2.49 6.71 -14.50
N ARG A 96 -2.03 6.68 -15.77
CA ARG A 96 -2.60 5.84 -16.84
C ARG A 96 -2.28 4.35 -16.63
N GLU A 97 -1.10 4.05 -16.13
CA GLU A 97 -0.67 2.69 -15.82
C GLU A 97 -1.62 2.02 -14.80
N ARG A 98 -1.96 2.74 -13.73
CA ARG A 98 -2.95 2.30 -12.74
C ARG A 98 -3.92 3.46 -12.42
N PRO A 99 -5.09 3.47 -13.06
CA PRO A 99 -6.06 4.57 -12.93
C PRO A 99 -6.60 4.77 -11.51
N GLU A 100 -6.52 3.74 -10.65
CA GLU A 100 -6.95 3.75 -9.25
C GLU A 100 -5.99 4.53 -8.35
N ARG A 101 -4.72 4.72 -8.75
CA ARG A 101 -3.74 5.48 -7.96
C ARG A 101 -4.26 6.86 -7.62
N THR A 102 -4.19 7.22 -6.36
CA THR A 102 -4.49 8.60 -5.92
C THR A 102 -3.38 9.57 -6.34
N ALA A 103 -3.69 10.85 -6.45
CA ALA A 103 -2.67 11.87 -6.72
C ALA A 103 -1.56 11.89 -5.65
N ALA A 104 -1.91 11.57 -4.40
CA ALA A 104 -0.93 11.47 -3.32
C ALA A 104 0.04 10.30 -3.55
N GLN A 105 -0.47 9.18 -4.01
CA GLN A 105 0.34 8.00 -4.33
C GLN A 105 1.23 8.23 -5.56
N VAL A 106 0.70 8.80 -6.65
CA VAL A 106 1.53 9.20 -7.81
C VAL A 106 2.68 10.10 -7.37
N ARG A 107 2.40 11.11 -6.51
CA ARG A 107 3.44 11.97 -5.95
C ARG A 107 4.50 11.20 -5.15
N GLN A 108 4.07 10.24 -4.34
CA GLN A 108 4.96 9.43 -3.52
C GLN A 108 5.86 8.52 -4.36
N ILE A 109 5.30 7.89 -5.41
CA ILE A 109 6.06 7.08 -6.37
C ILE A 109 7.11 7.95 -7.08
N MET A 110 6.72 9.14 -7.55
CA MET A 110 7.67 10.07 -8.18
C MET A 110 8.83 10.43 -7.25
N LEU A 111 8.56 10.71 -5.97
CA LEU A 111 9.60 11.01 -4.98
C LEU A 111 10.49 9.81 -4.70
N ALA A 112 9.93 8.62 -4.57
CA ALA A 112 10.68 7.38 -4.37
C ALA A 112 11.59 7.04 -5.55
N ALA A 113 11.18 7.43 -6.78
CA ALA A 113 11.99 7.29 -7.98
C ALA A 113 13.04 8.41 -8.17
N GLY A 114 13.28 9.27 -7.16
CA GLY A 114 14.23 10.37 -7.25
C GLY A 114 13.74 11.57 -8.06
N GLY A 115 12.46 11.62 -8.40
CA GLY A 115 11.86 12.71 -9.14
C GLY A 115 11.60 13.97 -8.31
N PRO A 116 11.29 15.10 -8.94
CA PRO A 116 11.07 16.38 -8.26
C PRO A 116 9.80 16.36 -7.40
N ALA A 117 9.85 17.04 -6.27
CA ALA A 117 8.73 17.20 -5.34
C ALA A 117 7.67 18.17 -5.92
N LEU A 118 6.64 17.63 -6.57
CA LEU A 118 5.45 18.42 -6.93
C LEU A 118 4.53 18.62 -5.73
N GLY A 119 3.97 19.83 -5.61
CA GLY A 119 2.89 20.09 -4.67
C GLY A 119 1.66 19.21 -5.00
N LEU A 120 1.05 18.58 -4.00
CA LEU A 120 -0.11 17.70 -4.21
C LEU A 120 -1.25 18.42 -4.94
N ARG A 121 -1.54 19.67 -4.59
CA ARG A 121 -2.58 20.47 -5.26
C ARG A 121 -2.25 20.77 -6.73
N THR A 122 -0.98 21.04 -7.02
CA THR A 122 -0.51 21.23 -8.40
C THR A 122 -0.73 19.97 -9.23
N LEU A 123 -0.33 18.82 -8.69
CA LEU A 123 -0.53 17.52 -9.33
C LEU A 123 -2.02 17.23 -9.56
N GLN A 124 -2.86 17.41 -8.54
CA GLN A 124 -4.32 17.23 -8.66
C GLN A 124 -4.92 18.11 -9.76
N THR A 125 -4.49 19.37 -9.87
CA THR A 125 -4.96 20.29 -10.88
C THR A 125 -4.57 19.84 -12.29
N HIS A 126 -3.33 19.37 -12.48
CA HIS A 126 -2.86 18.88 -13.78
C HIS A 126 -3.53 17.56 -14.17
N LEU A 127 -3.70 16.61 -13.25
CA LEU A 127 -4.44 15.37 -13.49
C LEU A 127 -5.90 15.63 -13.85
N ALA A 128 -6.56 16.60 -13.18
CA ALA A 128 -7.93 17.00 -13.51
C ALA A 128 -8.04 17.61 -14.90
N ARG A 129 -7.10 18.50 -15.28
CA ARG A 129 -7.06 19.12 -16.62
C ARG A 129 -6.80 18.08 -17.72
N ALA A 130 -6.02 17.05 -17.43
CA ALA A 130 -5.77 15.94 -18.34
C ALA A 130 -6.90 14.91 -18.38
N GLY A 131 -8.02 15.12 -17.64
CA GLY A 131 -9.13 14.17 -17.57
C GLY A 131 -8.80 12.88 -16.81
N LEU A 132 -7.67 12.84 -16.10
CA LEU A 132 -7.18 11.68 -15.38
C LEU A 132 -7.65 11.65 -13.91
N ASN A 133 -8.51 12.58 -13.49
CA ASN A 133 -9.03 12.63 -12.13
C ASN A 133 -10.26 11.74 -12.02
N VAL A 134 -10.06 10.43 -11.88
CA VAL A 134 -11.16 9.52 -11.56
C VAL A 134 -11.52 9.74 -10.09
N ARG A 135 -12.66 10.33 -9.82
CA ARG A 135 -13.27 10.28 -8.49
C ARG A 135 -13.80 8.87 -8.30
N ALA A 136 -13.12 8.09 -7.49
CA ALA A 136 -13.72 6.91 -6.92
C ALA A 136 -14.86 7.40 -6.00
N ASP A 137 -16.08 6.94 -6.31
CA ASP A 137 -17.28 6.97 -5.49
C ASP A 137 -17.85 8.33 -5.01
N GLY A 138 -19.07 8.57 -5.44
CA GLY A 138 -20.01 9.54 -4.85
C GLY A 138 -20.55 9.05 -3.50
N ARG A 139 -19.78 9.15 -2.41
CA ARG A 139 -20.31 8.93 -1.06
C ARG A 139 -20.68 10.26 -0.41
N SER A 140 -21.97 10.35 -0.04
CA SER A 140 -22.54 11.45 0.74
C SER A 140 -21.85 11.58 2.10
N ALA A 141 -21.75 12.83 2.60
CA ALA A 141 -21.29 13.13 3.96
C ALA A 141 -22.08 12.30 4.99
N GLY A 142 -21.39 11.38 5.65
CA GLY A 142 -21.98 10.54 6.69
C GLY A 142 -22.36 11.36 7.93
N LYS A 143 -23.38 10.90 8.66
CA LYS A 143 -23.80 11.43 9.95
C LYS A 143 -22.63 11.52 10.92
N ALA A 144 -22.53 12.62 11.66
CA ALA A 144 -21.57 12.77 12.77
C ALA A 144 -21.95 11.82 13.89
N TYR A 145 -21.07 10.85 14.18
CA TYR A 145 -21.17 9.96 15.33
C TYR A 145 -20.14 10.37 16.39
N GLY A 146 -20.45 10.10 17.67
CA GLY A 146 -19.53 10.35 18.78
C GLY A 146 -18.17 9.70 18.54
N ARG A 147 -17.09 10.45 18.74
CA ARG A 147 -15.73 9.99 18.51
C ARG A 147 -15.17 9.39 19.80
N PHE A 148 -14.97 8.08 19.84
CA PHE A 148 -14.17 7.41 20.84
C PHE A 148 -12.70 7.38 20.39
N GLU A 149 -11.77 7.63 21.30
CA GLU A 149 -10.34 7.46 21.09
C GLU A 149 -9.71 7.02 22.41
N ALA A 150 -8.92 5.94 22.37
CA ALA A 150 -8.15 5.48 23.51
C ALA A 150 -7.14 6.55 23.94
N SER A 151 -7.00 6.75 25.24
CA SER A 151 -6.18 7.81 25.81
C SER A 151 -4.68 7.53 25.68
N VAL A 152 -4.32 6.24 25.76
CA VAL A 152 -2.94 5.77 25.71
C VAL A 152 -2.80 4.58 24.76
N ARG A 153 -1.58 4.33 24.31
CA ARG A 153 -1.26 3.13 23.51
C ARG A 153 -1.56 1.86 24.29
N ASN A 154 -1.90 0.80 23.59
CA ASN A 154 -2.24 -0.51 24.16
C ASN A 154 -3.45 -0.49 25.13
N GLU A 155 -4.21 0.60 25.17
CA GLU A 155 -5.47 0.62 25.91
C GLU A 155 -6.53 -0.24 25.19
N LEU A 156 -6.60 -0.09 23.86
CA LEU A 156 -7.54 -0.82 23.02
C LEU A 156 -6.93 -1.15 21.68
N TRP A 157 -6.94 -2.43 21.31
CA TRP A 157 -6.70 -2.86 19.92
C TRP A 157 -8.02 -3.23 19.25
N THR A 158 -8.16 -2.87 17.98
CA THR A 158 -9.32 -3.28 17.16
C THR A 158 -8.86 -4.26 16.10
N GLY A 159 -9.51 -5.44 16.06
CA GLY A 159 -9.22 -6.50 15.09
C GLY A 159 -10.32 -6.67 14.05
N ASP A 160 -9.94 -6.96 12.80
CA ASP A 160 -10.86 -7.25 11.69
C ASP A 160 -10.13 -7.91 10.51
N GLY A 161 -10.88 -8.38 9.50
CA GLY A 161 -10.40 -9.00 8.28
C GLY A 161 -10.61 -8.13 7.05
N LEU A 162 -9.66 -8.20 6.09
CA LEU A 162 -9.76 -7.54 4.78
C LEU A 162 -9.51 -8.56 3.68
N HIS A 163 -10.46 -8.72 2.76
CA HIS A 163 -10.24 -9.50 1.53
C HIS A 163 -9.31 -8.77 0.56
N GLY A 164 -8.28 -9.48 0.10
CA GLY A 164 -7.23 -9.01 -0.78
C GLY A 164 -7.29 -9.61 -2.20
N PRO A 165 -6.13 -9.69 -2.89
CA PRO A 165 -6.01 -10.22 -4.24
C PRO A 165 -6.20 -11.74 -4.28
N THR A 166 -6.37 -12.28 -5.48
CA THR A 166 -6.29 -13.71 -5.74
C THR A 166 -4.83 -14.15 -5.67
N LEU A 167 -4.55 -15.23 -4.93
CA LEU A 167 -3.20 -15.77 -4.80
C LEU A 167 -2.85 -16.70 -5.96
N ALA A 168 -1.55 -16.84 -6.21
CA ALA A 168 -1.01 -17.85 -7.13
C ALA A 168 -1.39 -19.27 -6.68
N GLY A 169 -1.56 -20.18 -7.63
CA GLY A 169 -1.82 -21.60 -7.40
C GLY A 169 -3.13 -22.10 -7.96
N ALA A 170 -3.27 -23.43 -8.05
CA ALA A 170 -4.37 -24.10 -8.73
C ALA A 170 -5.77 -23.84 -8.11
N ALA A 171 -5.84 -23.39 -6.86
CA ALA A 171 -7.12 -23.19 -6.15
C ALA A 171 -7.64 -21.75 -6.18
N ALA A 172 -6.97 -20.81 -6.85
CA ALA A 172 -7.36 -19.38 -6.99
C ALA A 172 -7.97 -18.78 -5.71
N ARG A 173 -7.35 -19.00 -4.54
CA ARG A 173 -7.86 -18.52 -3.26
C ARG A 173 -7.61 -17.02 -3.10
N ARG A 174 -8.58 -16.31 -2.56
CA ARG A 174 -8.39 -14.91 -2.17
C ARG A 174 -7.56 -14.80 -0.88
N ALA A 175 -6.60 -13.90 -0.90
CA ALA A 175 -5.88 -13.54 0.31
C ALA A 175 -6.82 -12.82 1.31
N VAL A 176 -6.59 -13.05 2.61
CA VAL A 176 -7.28 -12.34 3.67
C VAL A 176 -6.25 -11.78 4.63
N LEU A 177 -6.29 -10.46 4.86
CA LEU A 177 -5.50 -9.80 5.88
C LEU A 177 -6.26 -9.86 7.20
N LEU A 178 -5.71 -10.52 8.21
CA LEU A 178 -6.13 -10.38 9.59
C LEU A 178 -5.24 -9.35 10.27
N ALA A 179 -5.84 -8.33 10.88
CA ALA A 179 -5.12 -7.15 11.33
C ALA A 179 -5.65 -6.61 12.65
N PHE A 180 -4.73 -6.13 13.49
CA PHE A 180 -5.02 -5.43 14.73
C PHE A 180 -4.38 -4.04 14.69
N ILE A 181 -5.18 -3.01 14.94
CA ILE A 181 -4.74 -1.62 15.01
C ILE A 181 -4.85 -1.11 16.45
N ASP A 182 -3.83 -0.42 16.92
CA ASP A 182 -3.90 0.32 18.18
C ASP A 182 -4.78 1.57 18.01
N ASP A 183 -5.80 1.67 18.84
CA ASP A 183 -6.82 2.72 18.74
C ASP A 183 -6.26 4.12 18.99
N HIS A 184 -5.26 4.25 19.87
CA HIS A 184 -4.61 5.52 20.18
C HIS A 184 -3.70 5.99 19.06
N SER A 185 -2.73 5.20 18.68
CA SER A 185 -1.66 5.60 17.75
C SER A 185 -2.01 5.43 16.28
N ARG A 186 -2.97 4.58 15.95
CA ARG A 186 -3.26 4.10 14.59
C ARG A 186 -2.17 3.18 14.02
N LEU A 187 -1.22 2.74 14.86
CA LEU A 187 -0.22 1.76 14.47
C LEU A 187 -0.88 0.42 14.19
N LEU A 188 -0.54 -0.23 13.10
CA LEU A 188 -0.89 -1.63 12.88
C LEU A 188 0.04 -2.47 13.72
N VAL A 189 -0.48 -2.99 14.83
CA VAL A 189 0.32 -3.65 15.89
C VAL A 189 0.53 -5.13 15.62
N GLY A 190 -0.44 -5.79 14.99
CA GLY A 190 -0.35 -7.20 14.61
C GLY A 190 -1.10 -7.45 13.31
N TRP A 191 -0.54 -8.24 12.41
CA TRP A 191 -1.14 -8.51 11.11
C TRP A 191 -0.56 -9.74 10.44
N ARG A 192 -1.34 -10.33 9.53
CA ARG A 192 -0.87 -11.38 8.62
C ARG A 192 -1.82 -11.54 7.44
N TRP A 193 -1.27 -11.66 6.23
CA TRP A 193 -1.99 -12.17 5.08
C TRP A 193 -2.01 -13.70 5.13
N GLY A 194 -3.15 -14.30 4.82
CA GLY A 194 -3.35 -15.74 4.76
C GLY A 194 -4.39 -16.12 3.71
N THR A 195 -4.73 -17.41 3.64
CA THR A 195 -5.68 -17.96 2.65
C THR A 195 -7.10 -18.09 3.18
N GLY A 196 -7.41 -17.51 4.34
CA GLY A 196 -8.74 -17.54 4.93
C GLY A 196 -8.82 -16.86 6.30
N GLU A 197 -10.05 -16.75 6.79
CA GLU A 197 -10.37 -16.22 8.13
C GLU A 197 -10.57 -17.39 9.08
N ASP A 198 -9.51 -17.88 9.68
CA ASP A 198 -9.56 -18.91 10.71
C ASP A 198 -8.83 -18.47 11.99
N VAL A 199 -9.12 -19.20 13.06
CA VAL A 199 -8.58 -18.93 14.40
C VAL A 199 -7.07 -19.00 14.42
N PHE A 200 -6.48 -19.96 13.72
CA PHE A 200 -5.03 -20.15 13.68
C PHE A 200 -4.30 -18.93 13.09
N ARG A 201 -4.81 -18.40 11.96
CA ARG A 201 -4.23 -17.21 11.32
C ARG A 201 -4.47 -15.95 12.13
N LEU A 202 -5.64 -15.86 12.77
CA LEU A 202 -5.94 -14.76 13.68
C LEU A 202 -4.98 -14.73 14.88
N GLU A 203 -4.75 -15.90 15.49
CA GLU A 203 -3.79 -16.03 16.58
C GLU A 203 -2.36 -15.73 16.15
N ALA A 204 -1.95 -16.12 14.96
CA ALA A 204 -0.65 -15.76 14.41
C ALA A 204 -0.46 -14.24 14.30
N ALA A 205 -1.48 -13.53 13.79
CA ALA A 205 -1.45 -12.07 13.72
C ALA A 205 -1.42 -11.42 15.11
N LEU A 206 -2.23 -11.92 16.05
CA LEU A 206 -2.28 -11.42 17.42
C LEU A 206 -0.96 -11.69 18.16
N ARG A 207 -0.40 -12.90 18.04
CA ARG A 207 0.87 -13.29 18.67
C ARG A 207 2.02 -12.40 18.21
N ALA A 208 2.11 -12.15 16.90
CA ALA A 208 3.11 -11.24 16.34
C ALA A 208 3.01 -9.83 16.95
N GLY A 209 1.79 -9.31 17.08
CA GLY A 209 1.54 -8.01 17.73
C GLY A 209 1.94 -8.00 19.20
N LEU A 210 1.56 -9.01 19.96
CA LEU A 210 1.90 -9.13 21.39
C LEU A 210 3.41 -9.20 21.62
N MET A 211 4.13 -9.92 20.77
CA MET A 211 5.60 -10.05 20.84
C MET A 211 6.31 -8.73 20.53
N ALA A 212 5.79 -7.95 19.60
CA ALA A 212 6.45 -6.73 19.12
C ALA A 212 6.01 -5.47 19.85
N ARG A 213 4.75 -5.41 20.31
CA ARG A 213 4.10 -4.18 20.76
C ARG A 213 3.54 -4.24 22.18
N GLY A 214 3.64 -5.40 22.86
CA GLY A 214 3.14 -5.61 24.23
C GLY A 214 1.69 -6.06 24.29
N VAL A 215 1.14 -6.13 25.51
CA VAL A 215 -0.19 -6.64 25.77
C VAL A 215 -1.19 -5.49 25.87
N PRO A 216 -2.31 -5.52 25.09
CA PRO A 216 -3.35 -4.49 25.20
C PRO A 216 -4.24 -4.72 26.44
N GLY A 217 -4.85 -3.66 26.96
CA GLY A 217 -5.87 -3.76 28.02
C GLY A 217 -7.17 -4.38 27.51
N ALA A 218 -7.53 -4.11 26.25
CA ALA A 218 -8.71 -4.67 25.60
C ALA A 218 -8.49 -4.92 24.12
N VAL A 219 -9.21 -5.91 23.58
CA VAL A 219 -9.30 -6.20 22.15
C VAL A 219 -10.77 -6.14 21.73
N LEU A 220 -11.07 -5.29 20.76
CA LEU A 220 -12.38 -5.15 20.14
C LEU A 220 -12.39 -5.87 18.80
N VAL A 221 -13.29 -6.82 18.63
CA VAL A 221 -13.44 -7.60 17.39
C VAL A 221 -14.92 -7.71 17.02
N ASP A 222 -15.20 -8.20 15.82
CA ASP A 222 -16.58 -8.53 15.47
C ASP A 222 -17.00 -9.92 15.98
N ARG A 223 -18.15 -10.39 15.49
CA ARG A 223 -18.68 -11.71 15.79
C ARG A 223 -18.41 -12.72 14.66
N GLY A 224 -17.40 -12.48 13.83
CA GLY A 224 -16.93 -13.47 12.85
C GLY A 224 -16.49 -14.77 13.55
N SER A 225 -16.57 -15.88 12.85
CA SER A 225 -16.31 -17.22 13.42
C SER A 225 -14.93 -17.35 14.08
N ALA A 226 -13.91 -16.76 13.48
CA ALA A 226 -12.55 -16.74 14.04
C ALA A 226 -12.47 -15.93 15.36
N PHE A 227 -13.24 -14.86 15.46
CA PHE A 227 -13.20 -13.93 16.59
C PHE A 227 -14.06 -14.36 17.79
N VAL A 228 -14.97 -15.34 17.63
CA VAL A 228 -15.77 -15.91 18.73
C VAL A 228 -15.24 -17.25 19.21
N SER A 229 -14.03 -17.63 18.81
CA SER A 229 -13.42 -18.90 19.17
C SER A 229 -13.07 -19.00 20.65
N SER A 230 -13.17 -20.21 21.20
CA SER A 230 -12.75 -20.51 22.56
C SER A 230 -11.25 -20.29 22.78
N GLN A 231 -10.46 -20.45 21.72
CA GLN A 231 -9.01 -20.23 21.71
C GLN A 231 -8.69 -18.75 21.92
N LEU A 232 -9.30 -17.85 21.15
CA LEU A 232 -9.11 -16.41 21.34
C LEU A 232 -9.53 -15.96 22.75
N LEU A 233 -10.65 -16.48 23.22
CA LEU A 233 -11.12 -16.20 24.59
C LEU A 233 -10.09 -16.64 25.63
N ARG A 234 -9.49 -17.84 25.46
CA ARG A 234 -8.42 -18.35 26.33
C ARG A 234 -7.18 -17.45 26.29
N VAL A 235 -6.71 -17.07 25.09
CA VAL A 235 -5.57 -16.15 24.93
C VAL A 235 -5.81 -14.87 25.73
N CYS A 236 -6.97 -14.26 25.54
CA CYS A 236 -7.33 -13.04 26.25
C CYS A 236 -7.39 -13.24 27.77
N ALA A 237 -7.97 -14.36 28.23
CA ALA A 237 -8.08 -14.65 29.65
C ALA A 237 -6.72 -14.86 30.34
N VAL A 238 -5.81 -15.61 29.70
CA VAL A 238 -4.46 -15.87 30.23
C VAL A 238 -3.63 -14.59 30.30
N LEU A 239 -3.77 -13.72 29.29
CA LEU A 239 -3.04 -12.46 29.22
C LEU A 239 -3.70 -11.32 30.01
N GLY A 240 -4.87 -11.53 30.61
CA GLY A 240 -5.62 -10.49 31.31
C GLY A 240 -6.21 -9.42 30.37
N VAL A 241 -6.41 -9.75 29.11
CA VAL A 241 -6.95 -8.86 28.06
C VAL A 241 -8.48 -8.94 28.07
N LYS A 242 -9.16 -7.80 28.09
CA LYS A 242 -10.61 -7.74 27.96
C LYS A 242 -11.03 -7.94 26.50
N LEU A 243 -11.65 -9.08 26.19
CA LEU A 243 -12.23 -9.31 24.85
C LEU A 243 -13.62 -8.66 24.77
N VAL A 244 -13.79 -7.77 23.78
CA VAL A 244 -15.04 -7.04 23.53
C VAL A 244 -15.52 -7.37 22.13
N HIS A 245 -16.75 -7.85 22.00
CA HIS A 245 -17.38 -8.06 20.69
C HIS A 245 -18.22 -6.84 20.33
N ALA A 246 -17.97 -6.28 19.15
CA ALA A 246 -18.76 -5.17 18.64
C ALA A 246 -20.24 -5.58 18.50
N SER A 247 -21.13 -4.75 19.01
CA SER A 247 -22.55 -4.95 18.74
C SER A 247 -22.88 -4.53 17.31
N PRO A 248 -23.88 -5.14 16.65
CA PRO A 248 -24.25 -4.82 15.26
C PRO A 248 -24.57 -3.35 14.99
N ARG A 249 -24.81 -2.55 16.03
CA ARG A 249 -25.13 -1.11 15.95
C ARG A 249 -23.95 -0.20 16.31
N ALA A 250 -22.82 -0.72 16.71
CA ALA A 250 -21.64 0.05 17.12
C ALA A 250 -20.65 0.29 15.95
N ALA A 251 -21.15 0.65 14.78
CA ALA A 251 -20.34 0.93 13.57
C ALA A 251 -19.26 2.00 13.79
N THR A 252 -19.39 2.84 14.81
CA THR A 252 -18.45 3.92 15.12
C THR A 252 -17.11 3.44 15.68
N THR A 253 -17.10 2.30 16.36
CA THR A 253 -15.89 1.78 17.02
C THR A 253 -14.91 1.12 16.04
N LYS A 254 -15.39 0.62 14.90
CA LYS A 254 -14.56 0.00 13.85
C LYS A 254 -14.10 0.99 12.76
N GLY A 255 -14.64 2.20 12.74
CA GLY A 255 -14.37 3.19 11.68
C GLY A 255 -12.89 3.52 11.45
N LYS A 256 -12.03 3.31 12.47
CA LYS A 256 -10.58 3.52 12.36
C LYS A 256 -9.90 2.42 11.55
N LEU A 257 -10.24 1.16 11.81
CA LEU A 257 -9.72 0.02 11.06
C LEU A 257 -10.31 -0.03 9.64
N GLU A 258 -11.60 0.31 9.47
CA GLU A 258 -12.21 0.46 8.14
C GLU A 258 -11.49 1.54 7.30
N ARG A 259 -11.10 2.66 7.93
CA ARG A 259 -10.30 3.71 7.27
C ARG A 259 -8.90 3.22 6.92
N PHE A 260 -8.26 2.46 7.80
CA PHE A 260 -7.00 1.81 7.50
C PHE A 260 -7.14 0.85 6.32
N PHE A 261 -8.15 -0.01 6.30
CA PHE A 261 -8.42 -0.92 5.18
C PHE A 261 -8.68 -0.20 3.86
N ARG A 262 -9.35 0.97 3.91
CA ARG A 262 -9.44 1.82 2.72
C ARG A 262 -8.06 2.29 2.27
N THR A 263 -7.20 2.71 3.19
CA THR A 263 -5.82 3.11 2.87
C THR A 263 -5.03 1.95 2.25
N VAL A 264 -5.20 0.72 2.76
CA VAL A 264 -4.60 -0.49 2.18
C VAL A 264 -5.09 -0.71 0.76
N ARG A 265 -6.41 -0.61 0.50
CA ARG A 265 -6.97 -0.75 -0.85
C ARG A 265 -6.43 0.32 -1.80
N ASP A 266 -6.46 1.58 -1.37
CA ASP A 266 -6.16 2.73 -2.22
C ASP A 266 -4.66 2.92 -2.47
N GLN A 267 -3.76 2.37 -1.63
CA GLN A 267 -2.33 2.67 -1.67
C GLN A 267 -1.41 1.45 -1.74
N PHE A 268 -1.89 0.28 -1.34
CA PHE A 268 -1.11 -0.95 -1.41
C PHE A 268 -1.71 -1.93 -2.43
N LEU A 269 -2.97 -2.31 -2.26
CA LEU A 269 -3.59 -3.30 -3.15
C LEU A 269 -3.70 -2.82 -4.60
N VAL A 270 -3.78 -1.52 -4.83
CA VAL A 270 -3.73 -0.94 -6.19
C VAL A 270 -2.43 -1.26 -6.94
N GLU A 271 -1.35 -1.60 -6.22
CA GLU A 271 -0.05 -1.94 -6.79
C GLU A 271 0.16 -3.47 -6.93
N ILE A 272 -0.76 -4.26 -6.38
CA ILE A 272 -0.66 -5.72 -6.36
C ILE A 272 -1.52 -6.29 -7.48
N ASP A 273 -0.93 -7.15 -8.29
CA ASP A 273 -1.65 -7.90 -9.31
C ASP A 273 -2.21 -9.22 -8.74
N ASP A 274 -3.27 -9.74 -9.35
CA ASP A 274 -3.76 -11.08 -9.05
C ASP A 274 -2.72 -12.14 -9.43
N GLY A 275 -2.66 -13.22 -8.69
CA GLY A 275 -1.67 -14.27 -8.88
C GLY A 275 -0.37 -14.04 -8.10
N VAL A 276 -0.35 -13.11 -7.15
CA VAL A 276 0.79 -12.89 -6.25
C VAL A 276 0.96 -14.10 -5.30
N GLU A 277 2.19 -14.49 -5.00
CA GLU A 277 2.47 -15.48 -3.97
C GLU A 277 2.24 -14.91 -2.57
N LEU A 278 1.73 -15.75 -1.65
CA LEU A 278 1.40 -15.31 -0.29
C LEU A 278 2.63 -14.79 0.48
N ALA A 279 3.79 -15.42 0.32
CA ALA A 279 5.03 -14.99 0.93
C ALA A 279 5.44 -13.60 0.44
N GLU A 280 5.36 -13.37 -0.87
CA GLU A 280 5.67 -12.09 -1.49
C GLU A 280 4.68 -11.00 -1.07
N LEU A 281 3.38 -11.31 -1.01
CA LEU A 281 2.36 -10.38 -0.53
C LEU A 281 2.66 -9.92 0.91
N ASN A 282 3.04 -10.85 1.80
CA ASN A 282 3.45 -10.52 3.17
C ASN A 282 4.71 -9.65 3.19
N ARG A 283 5.72 -9.97 2.38
CA ARG A 283 6.97 -9.21 2.29
C ARG A 283 6.72 -7.77 1.82
N LEU A 284 5.98 -7.60 0.74
CA LEU A 284 5.64 -6.28 0.19
C LEU A 284 4.80 -5.45 1.16
N PHE A 285 3.83 -6.09 1.84
CA PHE A 285 2.98 -5.41 2.82
C PHE A 285 3.78 -4.94 4.04
N SER A 286 4.73 -5.77 4.53
CA SER A 286 5.65 -5.37 5.60
C SER A 286 6.44 -4.13 5.23
N ALA A 287 7.05 -4.12 4.04
CA ALA A 287 7.82 -2.99 3.54
C ALA A 287 6.96 -1.72 3.43
N TRP A 288 5.76 -1.83 2.86
CA TRP A 288 4.83 -0.71 2.75
C TRP A 288 4.40 -0.16 4.11
N LEU A 289 4.11 -1.04 5.08
CA LEU A 289 3.75 -0.61 6.43
C LEU A 289 4.88 0.17 7.10
N GLU A 290 6.09 -0.39 7.11
CA GLU A 290 7.23 0.18 7.85
C GLU A 290 7.77 1.45 7.19
N VAL A 291 7.81 1.50 5.87
CA VAL A 291 8.40 2.64 5.14
C VAL A 291 7.37 3.75 4.92
N VAL A 292 6.11 3.38 4.68
CA VAL A 292 5.08 4.34 4.23
C VAL A 292 4.06 4.62 5.33
N TYR A 293 3.27 3.61 5.75
CA TYR A 293 2.12 3.85 6.59
C TYR A 293 2.49 4.27 8.01
N HIS A 294 3.41 3.56 8.65
CA HIS A 294 3.81 3.82 10.04
C HIS A 294 4.54 5.15 10.23
N ARG A 295 5.19 5.66 9.19
CA ARG A 295 6.00 6.88 9.24
C ARG A 295 5.31 8.11 8.66
N ARG A 296 4.20 7.95 7.98
CA ARG A 296 3.45 9.07 7.42
C ARG A 296 2.58 9.72 8.50
N VAL A 297 2.61 11.06 8.58
CA VAL A 297 1.72 11.82 9.47
C VAL A 297 0.26 11.48 9.16
N HIS A 298 -0.45 10.96 10.18
CA HIS A 298 -1.85 10.60 10.08
C HIS A 298 -2.72 11.86 10.23
N SER A 299 -3.67 12.06 9.32
CA SER A 299 -4.47 13.30 9.23
C SER A 299 -5.31 13.63 10.46
N GLU A 300 -5.69 12.62 11.26
CA GLU A 300 -6.50 12.84 12.47
C GLU A 300 -5.66 13.08 13.71
N THR A 301 -4.52 12.40 13.83
CA THR A 301 -3.67 12.50 15.02
C THR A 301 -2.60 13.58 14.90
N GLY A 302 -2.30 14.03 13.67
CA GLY A 302 -1.24 15.00 13.41
C GLY A 302 0.17 14.46 13.63
N GLN A 303 0.32 13.16 13.93
CA GLN A 303 1.58 12.48 14.20
C GLN A 303 1.69 11.21 13.36
N ALA A 304 2.90 10.71 13.12
CA ALA A 304 3.10 9.42 12.52
C ALA A 304 2.67 8.30 13.49
N PRO A 305 2.02 7.21 13.03
CA PRO A 305 1.57 6.13 13.91
C PRO A 305 2.68 5.55 14.79
N LEU A 306 3.85 5.29 14.22
CA LEU A 306 5.00 4.76 14.96
C LEU A 306 5.51 5.74 16.01
N GLU A 307 5.70 7.00 15.63
CA GLU A 307 6.14 8.07 16.54
C GLU A 307 5.18 8.23 17.71
N ARG A 308 3.87 8.24 17.45
CA ARG A 308 2.84 8.37 18.48
C ARG A 308 2.79 7.14 19.40
N PHE A 309 3.02 5.94 18.87
CA PHE A 309 3.10 4.72 19.67
C PHE A 309 4.32 4.72 20.59
N ASP A 310 5.48 5.10 20.07
CA ASP A 310 6.76 5.06 20.77
C ASP A 310 6.98 6.26 21.72
N ALA A 311 6.13 7.30 21.67
CA ALA A 311 6.23 8.50 22.51
C ALA A 311 6.23 8.20 24.03
N ALA A 312 5.62 7.08 24.45
CA ALA A 312 5.62 6.62 25.84
C ALA A 312 6.78 5.66 26.18
N GLY A 313 7.83 5.57 25.35
CA GLY A 313 8.97 4.66 25.51
C GLY A 313 8.68 3.23 25.08
N ALA A 314 9.55 2.27 25.43
CA ALA A 314 9.34 0.87 25.07
C ALA A 314 8.13 0.27 25.80
N PRO A 315 7.24 -0.49 25.12
CA PRO A 315 6.13 -1.16 25.81
C PRO A 315 6.63 -2.36 26.63
N PRO A 316 6.00 -2.67 27.75
CA PRO A 316 6.27 -3.91 28.45
C PRO A 316 5.85 -5.10 27.59
N LEU A 317 6.80 -6.00 27.31
CA LEU A 317 6.53 -7.22 26.54
C LEU A 317 6.16 -8.38 27.46
N PRO A 318 5.25 -9.28 27.04
CA PRO A 318 4.95 -10.49 27.78
C PRO A 318 6.15 -11.43 27.76
N THR A 319 6.32 -12.22 28.82
CA THR A 319 7.38 -13.23 28.84
C THR A 319 7.12 -14.34 27.83
N PRO A 320 8.15 -14.98 27.26
CA PRO A 320 7.97 -16.09 26.33
C PRO A 320 7.16 -17.26 26.94
N ALA A 321 7.28 -17.49 28.25
CA ALA A 321 6.52 -18.50 28.96
C ALA A 321 5.02 -18.17 29.03
N LEU A 322 4.68 -16.91 29.33
CA LEU A 322 3.30 -16.44 29.36
C LEU A 322 2.64 -16.49 27.98
N LEU A 323 3.39 -16.08 26.93
CA LEU A 323 2.91 -16.20 25.54
C LEU A 323 2.65 -17.65 25.16
N ARG A 324 3.58 -18.54 25.45
CA ARG A 324 3.39 -19.96 25.17
C ARG A 324 2.14 -20.49 25.86
N GLU A 325 1.97 -20.23 27.15
CA GLU A 325 0.78 -20.67 27.91
C GLU A 325 -0.52 -20.12 27.31
N ALA A 326 -0.54 -18.85 26.87
CA ALA A 326 -1.71 -18.22 26.31
C ALA A 326 -2.17 -18.89 25.00
N PHE A 327 -1.24 -19.28 24.14
CA PHE A 327 -1.52 -19.85 22.83
C PHE A 327 -1.58 -21.37 22.79
N LEU A 328 -1.56 -22.06 23.94
CA LEU A 328 -1.76 -23.50 23.98
C LEU A 328 -3.18 -23.88 23.55
N TRP A 329 -3.26 -24.83 22.66
CA TRP A 329 -4.51 -25.50 22.29
C TRP A 329 -4.69 -26.79 23.06
N SER A 330 -5.94 -27.20 23.25
CA SER A 330 -6.25 -28.51 23.82
C SER A 330 -7.26 -29.25 22.95
N VAL A 331 -7.07 -30.56 22.80
CA VAL A 331 -7.94 -31.44 22.02
C VAL A 331 -8.10 -32.75 22.78
N GLU A 332 -9.33 -33.23 22.94
CA GLU A 332 -9.57 -34.55 23.46
C GLU A 332 -9.33 -35.62 22.40
N ARG A 333 -8.60 -36.68 22.74
CA ARG A 333 -8.37 -37.88 21.92
C ARG A 333 -8.54 -39.14 22.74
N THR A 334 -9.05 -40.20 22.10
CA THR A 334 -9.08 -41.53 22.70
C THR A 334 -7.77 -42.24 22.38
N VAL A 335 -7.12 -42.79 23.40
CA VAL A 335 -5.89 -43.56 23.24
C VAL A 335 -6.21 -44.92 22.62
N THR A 336 -5.52 -45.26 21.56
CA THR A 336 -5.70 -46.55 20.85
C THR A 336 -5.19 -47.74 21.67
N LYS A 337 -5.50 -48.97 21.22
CA LYS A 337 -5.00 -50.19 21.86
C LYS A 337 -3.47 -50.33 21.80
N THR A 338 -2.83 -49.59 20.90
CA THR A 338 -1.37 -49.55 20.77
C THR A 338 -0.72 -48.40 21.52
N ALA A 339 -1.43 -47.84 22.52
CA ALA A 339 -1.00 -46.71 23.32
C ALA A 339 -0.59 -45.45 22.45
N THR A 340 -1.33 -45.21 21.38
CA THR A 340 -1.09 -44.08 20.51
C THR A 340 -2.28 -43.14 20.44
N VAL A 341 -2.01 -41.87 20.11
CA VAL A 341 -2.99 -40.83 19.80
C VAL A 341 -2.67 -40.16 18.50
N SER A 342 -3.69 -39.75 17.75
CA SER A 342 -3.53 -38.99 16.51
C SER A 342 -3.76 -37.50 16.74
N LEU A 343 -2.87 -36.66 16.22
CA LEU A 343 -2.99 -35.20 16.25
C LEU A 343 -2.51 -34.62 14.93
N HIS A 344 -3.41 -33.92 14.20
CA HIS A 344 -3.11 -33.28 12.91
C HIS A 344 -2.41 -34.17 11.90
N GLY A 345 -2.85 -35.44 11.78
CA GLY A 345 -2.28 -36.41 10.84
C GLY A 345 -1.01 -37.13 11.32
N ASN A 346 -0.45 -36.72 12.45
CA ASN A 346 0.69 -37.37 13.09
C ASN A 346 0.22 -38.33 14.18
N GLN A 347 1.02 -39.37 14.44
CA GLN A 347 0.79 -40.32 15.54
C GLN A 347 1.83 -40.15 16.63
N TYR A 348 1.38 -40.23 17.87
CA TYR A 348 2.22 -40.04 19.06
C TYR A 348 1.99 -41.16 20.02
N GLU A 349 3.04 -41.71 20.60
CA GLU A 349 3.00 -42.64 21.69
C GLU A 349 2.70 -41.92 23.01
N VAL A 350 1.84 -42.49 23.81
CA VAL A 350 1.47 -42.02 25.13
C VAL A 350 1.59 -43.14 26.14
N ASP A 351 1.46 -42.85 27.43
CA ASP A 351 1.52 -43.86 28.48
C ASP A 351 0.50 -44.98 28.28
N ALA A 352 0.97 -46.24 28.33
CA ALA A 352 0.14 -47.43 28.13
C ALA A 352 -1.01 -47.55 29.16
N ALA A 353 -0.88 -46.98 30.35
CA ALA A 353 -1.91 -46.88 31.36
C ALA A 353 -3.16 -46.11 30.89
N LEU A 354 -3.04 -45.33 29.81
CA LEU A 354 -4.10 -44.50 29.25
C LEU A 354 -4.89 -45.22 28.14
N VAL A 355 -4.53 -46.45 27.76
CA VAL A 355 -5.21 -47.20 26.68
C VAL A 355 -6.72 -47.24 26.91
N GLY A 356 -7.48 -46.89 25.87
CA GLY A 356 -8.95 -46.83 25.94
C GLY A 356 -9.52 -45.61 26.66
N ARG A 357 -8.68 -44.75 27.24
CA ARG A 357 -9.10 -43.52 27.92
C ARG A 357 -9.18 -42.36 26.99
N LYS A 358 -10.07 -41.40 27.27
CA LYS A 358 -10.04 -40.08 26.66
C LYS A 358 -9.04 -39.21 27.40
N VAL A 359 -8.06 -38.70 26.68
CA VAL A 359 -7.01 -37.82 27.17
C VAL A 359 -7.11 -36.45 26.48
N GLU A 360 -6.72 -35.43 27.20
CA GLU A 360 -6.56 -34.08 26.67
C GLU A 360 -5.09 -33.90 26.23
N LEU A 361 -4.89 -33.57 24.94
CA LEU A 361 -3.60 -33.19 24.39
C LEU A 361 -3.48 -31.70 24.41
N VAL A 362 -2.47 -31.17 25.10
CA VAL A 362 -2.20 -29.72 25.19
C VAL A 362 -0.91 -29.43 24.43
N PHE A 363 -0.98 -28.54 23.45
CA PHE A 363 0.12 -28.28 22.53
C PHE A 363 0.09 -26.84 21.99
N ASP A 364 1.24 -26.34 21.57
CA ASP A 364 1.33 -25.11 20.78
C ASP A 364 1.04 -25.43 19.31
N PRO A 365 0.01 -24.84 18.67
CA PRO A 365 -0.32 -25.12 17.28
C PRO A 365 0.77 -24.69 16.28
N PHE A 366 1.72 -23.85 16.70
CA PHE A 366 2.87 -23.42 15.92
C PHE A 366 4.12 -24.30 16.17
N ASP A 367 4.10 -25.14 17.21
CA ASP A 367 5.21 -26.02 17.57
C ASP A 367 4.69 -27.33 18.17
N LEU A 368 4.56 -28.36 17.35
CA LEU A 368 4.11 -29.69 17.77
C LEU A 368 5.23 -30.59 18.32
N THR A 369 6.39 -30.03 18.61
CA THR A 369 7.51 -30.80 19.20
C THR A 369 7.23 -31.20 20.65
N ARG A 370 6.34 -30.46 21.32
CA ARG A 370 5.98 -30.69 22.72
C ARG A 370 4.46 -30.74 22.89
N ILE A 371 3.93 -31.95 23.10
CA ILE A 371 2.52 -32.21 23.35
C ILE A 371 2.40 -32.81 24.75
N GLU A 372 1.74 -32.11 25.65
CA GLU A 372 1.46 -32.59 27.01
C GLU A 372 0.18 -33.43 27.02
N VAL A 373 0.25 -34.58 27.63
CA VAL A 373 -0.90 -35.48 27.79
C VAL A 373 -1.49 -35.26 29.17
N ARG A 374 -2.80 -34.99 29.27
CA ARG A 374 -3.52 -34.81 30.52
C ARG A 374 -4.67 -35.81 30.58
N TYR A 375 -4.86 -36.41 31.74
CA TYR A 375 -6.02 -37.27 32.06
C TYR A 375 -6.65 -36.82 33.37
N GLN A 376 -7.95 -36.55 33.36
CA GLN A 376 -8.68 -36.01 34.54
C GLN A 376 -7.98 -34.77 35.14
N HIS A 377 -7.55 -33.85 34.26
CA HIS A 377 -6.81 -32.62 34.59
C HIS A 377 -5.43 -32.83 35.26
N ARG A 378 -4.90 -34.06 35.27
CA ARG A 378 -3.54 -34.37 35.78
C ARG A 378 -2.60 -34.62 34.61
N PRO A 379 -1.36 -34.09 34.66
CA PRO A 379 -0.37 -34.37 33.63
C PRO A 379 0.10 -35.82 33.67
N PHE A 380 0.16 -36.48 32.52
CA PHE A 380 0.66 -37.84 32.31
C PHE A 380 1.91 -37.90 31.46
N GLY A 381 2.67 -36.79 31.37
CA GLY A 381 3.89 -36.72 30.59
C GLY A 381 3.69 -36.11 29.20
N LEU A 382 4.69 -36.30 28.35
CA LEU A 382 4.69 -35.81 26.99
C LEU A 382 4.42 -36.94 26.01
N ALA A 383 3.65 -36.67 24.99
CA ALA A 383 3.46 -37.60 23.87
C ALA A 383 4.74 -37.63 23.01
N VAL A 384 5.17 -38.83 22.64
CA VAL A 384 6.39 -39.03 21.84
C VAL A 384 6.00 -39.33 20.39
N PRO A 385 6.61 -38.66 19.40
CA PRO A 385 6.29 -38.92 17.99
C PRO A 385 6.58 -40.38 17.61
N LEU A 386 5.59 -41.06 17.05
CA LEU A 386 5.75 -42.45 16.57
C LEU A 386 6.53 -42.50 15.24
N VAL A 387 6.47 -41.45 14.43
CA VAL A 387 7.21 -41.34 13.15
C VAL A 387 7.91 -39.97 13.13
N ILE A 388 9.18 -39.98 12.72
CA ILE A 388 9.95 -38.75 12.49
C ILE A 388 9.40 -38.09 11.20
N GLY A 389 8.39 -37.27 11.34
CA GLY A 389 7.78 -36.47 10.27
C GLY A 389 7.85 -34.98 10.58
N ARG A 390 7.28 -34.15 9.71
CA ARG A 390 7.11 -32.72 9.98
C ARG A 390 6.18 -32.51 11.20
N HIS A 391 6.76 -32.10 12.33
CA HIS A 391 6.05 -31.85 13.57
C HIS A 391 5.47 -30.43 13.60
N THR A 392 4.84 -30.00 12.53
CA THR A 392 4.17 -28.71 12.44
C THR A 392 2.69 -28.92 12.21
N HIS A 393 1.87 -28.01 12.75
CA HIS A 393 0.44 -28.00 12.45
C HIS A 393 0.25 -27.92 10.92
N PRO A 394 -0.70 -28.67 10.28
CA PRO A 394 -0.90 -28.63 8.82
C PRO A 394 -1.15 -27.25 8.22
N GLN A 395 -1.65 -26.33 9.05
CA GLN A 395 -1.89 -24.92 8.69
C GLN A 395 -0.78 -23.95 9.14
N ALA A 396 0.23 -24.44 9.88
CA ALA A 396 1.37 -23.62 10.27
C ALA A 396 2.29 -23.46 9.07
N GLU A 397 2.26 -22.29 8.48
CA GLU A 397 3.34 -21.87 7.60
C GLU A 397 4.60 -21.68 8.46
N ARG A 398 5.69 -22.30 8.04
CA ARG A 398 7.00 -22.07 8.67
C ARG A 398 7.28 -20.59 8.61
N GLU A 399 7.47 -19.93 9.73
CA GLU A 399 8.14 -18.64 9.75
C GLU A 399 9.58 -18.88 9.28
N LEU A 400 9.78 -18.74 7.96
CA LEU A 400 11.13 -18.59 7.46
C LEU A 400 11.63 -17.27 8.05
N PRO A 401 12.82 -17.25 8.67
CA PRO A 401 13.42 -15.99 9.04
C PRO A 401 13.35 -15.09 7.82
N SER A 402 12.91 -13.84 8.02
CA SER A 402 12.88 -12.86 6.93
C SER A 402 14.20 -12.97 6.17
N PRO A 403 14.18 -13.20 4.87
CA PRO A 403 15.42 -13.25 4.11
C PRO A 403 16.19 -11.97 4.45
N PRO A 404 17.49 -12.08 4.73
CA PRO A 404 18.30 -10.90 4.99
C PRO A 404 18.06 -9.90 3.87
N GLU A 405 17.99 -8.62 4.19
CA GLU A 405 17.84 -7.57 3.18
C GLU A 405 18.85 -7.83 2.06
N PRO A 406 18.40 -7.84 0.80
CA PRO A 406 19.31 -8.02 -0.31
C PRO A 406 20.39 -6.97 -0.20
N THR A 407 21.63 -7.38 -0.13
CA THR A 407 22.77 -6.46 -0.06
C THR A 407 22.86 -5.53 -1.27
N GLY A 408 22.00 -5.75 -2.28
CA GLY A 408 22.06 -5.05 -3.56
C GLY A 408 23.27 -5.46 -4.41
N ILE A 409 24.07 -6.38 -3.89
CA ILE A 409 25.27 -6.88 -4.57
C ILE A 409 24.84 -8.05 -5.45
N ASP A 410 24.78 -7.81 -6.75
CA ASP A 410 24.67 -8.87 -7.73
C ASP A 410 26.07 -9.43 -7.99
N TYR A 411 26.41 -10.51 -7.27
CA TYR A 411 27.71 -11.14 -7.34
C TYR A 411 28.05 -11.62 -8.75
N LEU A 412 27.07 -12.14 -9.49
CA LEU A 412 27.31 -12.63 -10.85
C LEU A 412 27.58 -11.48 -11.82
N LYS A 413 26.91 -10.34 -11.62
CA LYS A 413 27.18 -9.13 -12.39
C LYS A 413 28.57 -8.57 -12.10
N LEU A 414 28.98 -8.53 -10.83
CA LEU A 414 30.35 -8.10 -10.47
C LEU A 414 31.42 -9.01 -11.10
N LEU A 415 31.18 -10.33 -11.14
CA LEU A 415 32.09 -11.26 -11.81
C LEU A 415 32.12 -11.07 -13.34
N ALA A 416 30.96 -10.79 -13.93
CA ALA A 416 30.87 -10.49 -15.35
C ALA A 416 31.63 -9.20 -15.69
N ASP A 417 31.39 -8.13 -14.93
CA ASP A 417 32.07 -6.84 -15.08
C ASP A 417 33.59 -6.96 -14.88
N GLN A 418 34.03 -7.78 -13.89
CA GLN A 418 35.44 -8.06 -13.66
C GLN A 418 36.06 -8.82 -14.82
N ARG A 419 35.39 -9.83 -15.35
CA ARG A 419 35.85 -10.59 -16.52
C ARG A 419 35.93 -9.71 -17.76
N ASP A 420 34.94 -8.87 -17.99
CA ASP A 420 34.90 -7.96 -19.13
C ASP A 420 36.01 -6.90 -19.03
N ALA A 421 36.40 -6.49 -17.81
CA ALA A 421 37.53 -5.61 -17.56
C ALA A 421 38.90 -6.28 -17.76
N GLU A 422 39.00 -7.62 -17.57
CA GLU A 422 40.23 -8.40 -17.74
C GLU A 422 40.47 -8.80 -19.21
N ILE A 423 39.51 -8.66 -20.10
CA ILE A 423 39.63 -8.95 -21.53
C ILE A 423 40.03 -7.66 -22.27
N PRO A 424 41.28 -7.45 -22.65
CA PRO A 424 41.71 -6.30 -23.42
C PRO A 424 41.24 -6.47 -24.88
N GLY A 425 40.20 -5.72 -25.25
CA GLY A 425 39.77 -5.58 -26.64
C GLY A 425 38.58 -6.45 -27.02
N HIS A 426 37.50 -5.78 -27.33
CA HIS A 426 36.22 -6.17 -27.93
C HIS A 426 35.53 -7.42 -27.35
N PRO A 427 34.37 -7.26 -26.75
CA PRO A 427 33.53 -8.40 -26.43
C PRO A 427 33.21 -9.16 -27.71
N ILE A 428 33.48 -10.46 -27.74
CA ILE A 428 33.01 -11.34 -28.80
C ILE A 428 31.51 -11.42 -28.62
N ASP A 429 30.79 -10.71 -29.43
CA ASP A 429 29.33 -10.82 -29.51
C ASP A 429 28.99 -12.15 -30.16
N PHE A 430 28.71 -13.16 -29.32
CA PHE A 430 28.28 -14.48 -29.77
C PHE A 430 26.95 -14.43 -30.55
N ALA A 431 26.15 -13.38 -30.40
CA ALA A 431 24.94 -13.18 -31.21
C ALA A 431 25.25 -12.82 -32.65
N SER A 432 26.43 -12.20 -32.91
CA SER A 432 26.88 -11.89 -34.27
C SER A 432 27.48 -13.10 -34.98
N LEU A 433 27.89 -14.14 -34.26
CA LEU A 433 28.43 -15.38 -34.84
C LEU A 433 27.35 -16.35 -35.32
N THR A 434 26.10 -16.13 -34.95
CA THR A 434 24.94 -16.91 -35.42
C THR A 434 24.23 -16.30 -36.63
N GLN A 435 24.71 -15.16 -37.14
CA GLN A 435 24.28 -14.56 -38.40
C GLN A 435 25.39 -14.66 -39.46
N THR A 436 25.67 -15.90 -39.89
CA THR A 436 26.41 -16.12 -41.12
C THR A 436 25.59 -17.01 -42.03
N ASP A 437 25.15 -16.34 -43.08
CA ASP A 437 25.02 -16.81 -44.44
C ASP A 437 24.03 -17.97 -44.72
N GLY A 438 22.87 -17.53 -45.07
CA GLY A 438 21.98 -18.26 -45.95
C GLY A 438 21.93 -17.58 -47.32
N ASP A 439 22.99 -17.70 -48.11
CA ASP A 439 22.95 -17.51 -49.56
C ASP A 439 24.00 -18.45 -50.15
N GLY A 440 23.53 -19.42 -50.92
CA GLY A 440 24.41 -20.33 -51.65
C GLY A 440 23.65 -21.53 -52.22
N ASP A 441 23.18 -21.39 -53.43
CA ASP A 441 22.65 -22.38 -54.31
C ASP A 441 23.51 -23.68 -54.34
N GLY A 442 22.84 -24.83 -54.48
CA GLY A 442 23.55 -26.07 -54.82
C GLY A 442 22.66 -27.27 -54.86
N ASP A 443 22.23 -27.63 -56.04
CA ASP A 443 21.61 -28.87 -56.45
C ASP A 443 22.36 -30.13 -55.96
N GLY A 444 21.64 -31.19 -55.66
CA GLY A 444 22.24 -32.49 -55.41
C GLY A 444 21.24 -33.59 -55.03
N ASP A 445 20.82 -34.34 -56.02
CA ASP A 445 20.05 -35.58 -55.97
C ASP A 445 20.65 -36.60 -55.04
N GLY A 446 19.83 -37.44 -54.46
CA GLY A 446 20.28 -38.64 -53.75
C GLY A 446 19.15 -39.44 -53.10
N ASP A 447 18.65 -40.40 -53.86
CA ASP A 447 17.74 -41.47 -53.49
C ASP A 447 18.18 -42.28 -52.24
N GLY A 448 17.23 -42.83 -51.53
CA GLY A 448 17.53 -43.80 -50.48
C GLY A 448 16.29 -44.31 -49.75
N ASP A 449 15.72 -45.35 -50.29
CA ASP A 449 14.62 -46.17 -49.76
C ASP A 449 14.91 -46.74 -48.36
N GLY A 450 13.86 -46.97 -47.59
CA GLY A 450 13.96 -47.79 -46.38
C GLY A 450 12.64 -47.93 -45.62
N ASP A 451 11.93 -48.95 -46.06
CA ASP A 451 10.71 -49.51 -45.48
C ASP A 451 10.86 -49.90 -44.00
N GLY A 452 9.76 -49.88 -43.27
CA GLY A 452 9.68 -50.51 -41.97
C GLY A 452 8.31 -50.37 -41.31
N ASP A 453 7.44 -51.26 -41.71
CA ASP A 453 6.12 -51.57 -41.15
C ASP A 453 6.16 -51.89 -39.64
N GLY A 454 5.06 -51.67 -38.99
CA GLY A 454 4.84 -52.17 -37.62
C GLY A 454 3.48 -51.81 -37.05
N ASP A 455 2.50 -52.56 -37.47
CA ASP A 455 1.12 -52.61 -36.95
C ASP A 455 1.01 -52.87 -35.43
N GLY A 456 -0.15 -52.51 -34.88
CA GLY A 456 -0.64 -53.12 -33.63
C GLY A 456 -1.62 -52.28 -32.87
N GLU A 457 -2.83 -52.23 -33.36
CA GLU A 457 -4.12 -52.64 -32.76
C GLU A 457 -4.55 -52.05 -31.41
N ASP A 458 -5.60 -51.31 -31.54
CA ASP A 458 -6.90 -51.29 -30.81
C ASP A 458 -7.08 -52.22 -29.61
N ARG A 459 -7.70 -51.65 -28.57
CA ARG A 459 -8.91 -52.20 -27.94
C ARG A 459 -9.58 -51.18 -26.98
N ASP A 460 -10.73 -50.70 -27.45
CA ASP A 460 -11.90 -50.32 -26.64
C ASP A 460 -12.32 -51.46 -25.69
N ILE A 461 -12.94 -51.08 -24.58
CA ILE A 461 -14.10 -51.68 -23.89
C ILE A 461 -14.34 -50.81 -22.63
N ASN A 462 -15.33 -49.95 -22.54
CA ASN A 462 -16.79 -50.06 -22.41
C ASN A 462 -17.24 -50.31 -20.96
N GLU A 463 -18.07 -49.37 -20.51
CA GLU A 463 -19.29 -49.48 -19.69
C GLU A 463 -19.26 -50.01 -18.23
N GLY A 464 -20.01 -49.26 -17.44
CA GLY A 464 -20.96 -49.77 -16.48
C GLY A 464 -20.87 -49.11 -15.12
N SER A 465 -21.62 -48.06 -14.83
CA SER A 465 -22.93 -47.97 -14.14
C SER A 465 -22.96 -48.49 -12.68
N ASP A 466 -23.53 -47.59 -11.84
CA ASP A 466 -24.33 -47.83 -10.63
C ASP A 466 -23.64 -48.22 -9.31
N GLY A 467 -23.97 -47.29 -8.30
CA GLY A 467 -23.90 -47.57 -6.87
C GLY A 467 -23.70 -46.30 -6.09
#